data_d92f730a5a1bbb41e5b110d4c97ad562
#
_entry.id   d92f730a5a1bbb41e5b110d4c97ad562
#
_cell.length_a   1.000
_cell.length_b   1.000
_cell.length_c   1.000
_cell.angle_alpha   90.00
_cell.angle_beta   90.00
_cell.angle_gamma   90.00
#
_symmetry.space_group_name_H-M   'P 1'
#
loop_
_entity.id
_entity.type
_entity.pdbx_description
1 polymer ?
#
loop_
_entity_poly.entity_id
_entity_poly.type
_entity_poly.pdbx_seq_one_letter_code
_entity_poly.pdbx_strand_id
1 'polypeptide(L)'
;MHPKDEFGDYDFETPQALNMKLINQNLTDLFEGREVRIPYYDFKTGKSVPEHTPMKLGKQDIVLIDSLHGLYPEMTEDIPNEWKFKLYIEPLLQLKDSQGHYARWTDVRLMRRMLRDASHRAYDPTQTLLHWHYVRSSEMRHIIPYINTTDTIVNSAMPYELPLYKAKLGASFARWT
;
A
#
# COMPACT_ATOMS: atom_id res chain seq x y z
N MET A 1 -8.90 -12.09 14.05
CA MET A 1 -8.85 -10.93 15.00
C MET A 1 -7.73 -10.06 14.50
N HIS A 2 -7.96 -8.79 14.25
CA HIS A 2 -6.89 -7.88 13.78
C HIS A 2 -5.83 -7.72 14.88
N PRO A 3 -4.54 -7.65 14.50
CA PRO A 3 -3.47 -7.39 15.45
C PRO A 3 -3.65 -6.01 16.09
N LYS A 4 -3.11 -5.87 17.29
CA LYS A 4 -3.10 -4.59 18.01
C LYS A 4 -1.67 -4.14 18.18
N ASP A 5 -1.47 -2.81 18.17
CA ASP A 5 -0.19 -2.19 18.47
C ASP A 5 0.12 -2.19 19.99
N GLU A 6 1.24 -1.60 20.37
CA GLU A 6 1.70 -1.48 21.77
C GLU A 6 0.78 -0.61 22.65
N PHE A 7 -0.11 0.20 22.02
CA PHE A 7 -1.08 1.04 22.72
C PHE A 7 -2.46 0.41 22.81
N GLY A 8 -2.66 -0.77 22.18
CA GLY A 8 -3.91 -1.52 22.17
C GLY A 8 -4.88 -1.15 21.05
N ASP A 9 -4.47 -0.26 20.12
CA ASP A 9 -5.22 0.09 18.94
C ASP A 9 -5.01 -0.94 17.80
N TYR A 10 -5.98 -1.06 16.89
CA TYR A 10 -5.84 -1.98 15.76
C TYR A 10 -4.76 -1.52 14.80
N ASP A 11 -3.75 -2.37 14.58
CA ASP A 11 -2.67 -2.14 13.61
C ASP A 11 -3.06 -2.69 12.23
N PHE A 12 -3.56 -1.82 11.36
CA PHE A 12 -3.87 -2.15 9.98
C PHE A 12 -2.68 -1.97 9.02
N GLU A 13 -1.57 -1.43 9.51
CA GLU A 13 -0.37 -1.19 8.69
C GLU A 13 0.61 -2.38 8.73
N THR A 14 0.29 -3.44 9.48
CA THR A 14 1.10 -4.66 9.55
C THR A 14 0.61 -5.73 8.55
N PRO A 15 1.53 -6.54 7.95
CA PRO A 15 1.13 -7.65 7.09
C PRO A 15 0.25 -8.69 7.81
N GLN A 16 0.38 -8.84 9.13
CA GLN A 16 -0.44 -9.73 9.94
C GLN A 16 -1.94 -9.34 9.99
N ALA A 17 -2.29 -8.14 9.52
CA ALA A 17 -3.68 -7.76 9.31
C ALA A 17 -4.34 -8.49 8.13
N LEU A 18 -3.55 -9.09 7.24
CA LEU A 18 -4.01 -9.86 6.09
C LEU A 18 -4.16 -11.35 6.43
N ASN A 19 -5.10 -12.02 5.78
CA ASN A 19 -5.25 -13.47 5.89
C ASN A 19 -4.31 -14.17 4.90
N MET A 20 -3.01 -14.27 5.25
CA MET A 20 -1.97 -14.84 4.39
C MET A 20 -2.30 -16.26 3.94
N LYS A 21 -2.84 -17.09 4.86
CA LYS A 21 -3.23 -18.46 4.54
C LYS A 21 -4.30 -18.52 3.45
N LEU A 22 -5.33 -17.67 3.53
CA LEU A 22 -6.38 -17.62 2.52
C LEU A 22 -5.86 -17.09 1.19
N ILE A 23 -4.95 -16.10 1.22
CA ILE A 23 -4.32 -15.56 0.01
C ILE A 23 -3.54 -16.65 -0.71
N ASN A 24 -2.65 -17.37 -0.02
CA ASN A 24 -1.89 -18.46 -0.61
C ASN A 24 -2.79 -19.58 -1.15
N GLN A 25 -3.81 -19.99 -0.38
CA GLN A 25 -4.76 -21.00 -0.82
C GLN A 25 -5.49 -20.58 -2.10
N ASN A 26 -6.02 -19.35 -2.15
CA ASN A 26 -6.72 -18.85 -3.34
C ASN A 26 -5.79 -18.74 -4.56
N LEU A 27 -4.55 -18.29 -4.37
CA LEU A 27 -3.57 -18.21 -5.46
C LEU A 27 -3.23 -19.61 -6.00
N THR A 28 -2.97 -20.58 -5.13
CA THR A 28 -2.70 -21.96 -5.51
C THR A 28 -3.87 -22.55 -6.30
N ASP A 29 -5.10 -22.39 -5.79
CA ASP A 29 -6.31 -22.87 -6.44
C ASP A 29 -6.52 -22.24 -7.83
N LEU A 30 -6.27 -20.93 -7.95
CA LEU A 30 -6.35 -20.21 -9.24
C LEU A 30 -5.34 -20.75 -10.25
N PHE A 31 -4.09 -20.95 -9.85
CA PHE A 31 -3.04 -21.48 -10.75
C PHE A 31 -3.26 -22.94 -11.13
N GLU A 32 -3.99 -23.70 -10.32
CA GLU A 32 -4.44 -25.04 -10.65
C GLU A 32 -5.74 -25.04 -11.51
N GLY A 33 -6.23 -23.87 -11.90
CA GLY A 33 -7.41 -23.71 -12.75
C GLY A 33 -8.75 -23.85 -12.02
N ARG A 34 -8.74 -23.89 -10.70
CA ARG A 34 -9.95 -23.92 -9.87
C ARG A 34 -10.58 -22.53 -9.79
N GLU A 35 -11.89 -22.49 -9.63
CA GLU A 35 -12.61 -21.27 -9.27
C GLU A 35 -12.47 -21.02 -7.76
N VAL A 36 -12.19 -19.78 -7.38
CA VAL A 36 -12.14 -19.32 -6.00
C VAL A 36 -13.16 -18.22 -5.77
N ARG A 37 -13.48 -17.94 -4.52
CA ARG A 37 -14.34 -16.81 -4.13
C ARG A 37 -13.54 -15.88 -3.22
N ILE A 38 -13.14 -14.74 -3.79
CA ILE A 38 -12.34 -13.74 -3.09
C ILE A 38 -13.22 -13.00 -2.08
N PRO A 39 -12.78 -12.82 -0.82
CA PRO A 39 -13.51 -12.02 0.15
C PRO A 39 -13.53 -10.55 -0.26
N TYR A 40 -14.58 -9.85 0.12
CA TYR A 40 -14.70 -8.40 -0.02
C TYR A 40 -14.59 -7.74 1.35
N TYR A 41 -13.77 -6.69 1.45
CA TYR A 41 -13.67 -5.88 2.66
C TYR A 41 -14.45 -4.57 2.49
N ASP A 42 -15.44 -4.38 3.33
CA ASP A 42 -16.22 -3.14 3.37
C ASP A 42 -15.57 -2.12 4.30
N PHE A 43 -14.91 -1.13 3.74
CA PHE A 43 -14.24 -0.06 4.48
C PHE A 43 -15.20 0.83 5.29
N LYS A 44 -16.49 0.87 4.94
CA LYS A 44 -17.49 1.68 5.66
C LYS A 44 -17.90 1.01 6.97
N THR A 45 -18.02 -0.30 6.93
CA THR A 45 -18.44 -1.09 8.10
C THR A 45 -17.30 -1.76 8.84
N GLY A 46 -16.10 -1.77 8.26
CA GLY A 46 -14.92 -2.46 8.81
C GLY A 46 -15.07 -3.99 8.83
N LYS A 47 -15.94 -4.56 7.99
CA LYS A 47 -16.23 -5.99 7.98
C LYS A 47 -15.77 -6.65 6.68
N SER A 48 -15.25 -7.87 6.81
CA SER A 48 -14.98 -8.75 5.67
C SER A 48 -16.21 -9.60 5.36
N VAL A 49 -16.58 -9.63 4.08
CA VAL A 49 -17.61 -10.55 3.55
C VAL A 49 -16.86 -11.70 2.89
N PRO A 50 -16.87 -12.91 3.46
CA PRO A 50 -16.18 -14.04 2.87
C PRO A 50 -16.87 -14.49 1.58
N GLU A 51 -16.12 -15.18 0.72
CA GLU A 51 -16.64 -15.85 -0.49
C GLU A 51 -17.51 -14.95 -1.40
N HIS A 52 -17.11 -13.67 -1.53
CA HIS A 52 -17.93 -12.67 -2.19
C HIS A 52 -17.81 -12.70 -3.72
N THR A 53 -16.57 -12.61 -4.24
CA THR A 53 -16.34 -12.42 -5.69
C THR A 53 -15.78 -13.68 -6.31
N PRO A 54 -16.48 -14.33 -7.25
CA PRO A 54 -15.94 -15.47 -7.96
C PRO A 54 -14.82 -15.03 -8.89
N MET A 55 -13.73 -15.82 -8.93
CA MET A 55 -12.59 -15.61 -9.82
C MET A 55 -12.08 -16.95 -10.33
N LYS A 56 -11.75 -17.00 -11.62
CA LYS A 56 -11.15 -18.14 -12.27
C LYS A 56 -10.19 -17.67 -13.34
N LEU A 57 -9.05 -18.32 -13.49
CA LEU A 57 -8.07 -17.99 -14.52
C LEU A 57 -8.26 -18.82 -15.77
N GLY A 58 -8.14 -18.17 -16.92
CA GLY A 58 -7.90 -18.82 -18.19
C GLY A 58 -6.41 -19.14 -18.39
N LYS A 59 -6.09 -19.86 -19.46
CA LYS A 59 -4.73 -20.36 -19.72
C LYS A 59 -3.67 -19.26 -19.95
N GLN A 60 -4.08 -18.06 -20.31
CA GLN A 60 -3.19 -16.93 -20.63
C GLN A 60 -3.37 -15.74 -19.68
N ASP A 61 -4.16 -15.91 -18.63
CA ASP A 61 -4.41 -14.83 -17.68
C ASP A 61 -3.23 -14.63 -16.74
N ILE A 62 -3.06 -13.40 -16.30
CA ILE A 62 -2.07 -12.98 -15.32
C ILE A 62 -2.81 -12.45 -14.11
N VAL A 63 -2.40 -12.87 -12.92
CA VAL A 63 -2.89 -12.29 -11.66
C VAL A 63 -2.05 -11.07 -11.33
N LEU A 64 -2.69 -9.91 -11.26
CA LEU A 64 -2.07 -8.68 -10.75
C LEU A 64 -2.46 -8.48 -9.29
N ILE A 65 -1.47 -8.48 -8.39
CA ILE A 65 -1.67 -8.25 -6.97
C ILE A 65 -1.17 -6.83 -6.65
N ASP A 66 -2.10 -5.92 -6.33
CA ASP A 66 -1.80 -4.60 -5.81
C ASP A 66 -2.01 -4.59 -4.29
N SER A 67 -0.91 -4.56 -3.55
CA SER A 67 -0.94 -4.63 -2.08
C SER A 67 0.21 -3.84 -1.47
N LEU A 68 -0.06 -3.19 -0.34
CA LEU A 68 0.96 -2.52 0.47
C LEU A 68 2.08 -3.50 0.88
N HIS A 69 1.73 -4.74 1.19
CA HIS A 69 2.65 -5.80 1.62
C HIS A 69 2.93 -6.83 0.53
N GLY A 70 2.77 -6.46 -0.76
CA GLY A 70 2.98 -7.39 -1.88
C GLY A 70 4.37 -8.01 -1.96
N LEU A 71 5.39 -7.38 -1.36
CA LEU A 71 6.76 -7.91 -1.26
C LEU A 71 6.99 -8.77 -0.01
N TYR A 72 6.04 -8.80 0.93
CA TYR A 72 6.20 -9.59 2.15
C TYR A 72 6.22 -11.09 1.80
N PRO A 73 7.28 -11.84 2.20
CA PRO A 73 7.50 -13.20 1.68
C PRO A 73 6.32 -14.14 1.88
N GLU A 74 5.70 -14.10 3.06
CA GLU A 74 4.59 -14.99 3.41
C GLU A 74 3.32 -14.75 2.59
N MET A 75 3.21 -13.59 1.91
CA MET A 75 2.02 -13.27 1.12
C MET A 75 1.84 -14.21 -0.09
N THR A 76 2.93 -14.75 -0.61
CA THR A 76 2.92 -15.63 -1.79
C THR A 76 3.91 -16.79 -1.61
N GLU A 77 4.08 -17.30 -0.37
CA GLU A 77 5.09 -18.31 -0.07
C GLU A 77 4.86 -19.65 -0.78
N ASP A 78 3.59 -20.01 -0.99
CA ASP A 78 3.21 -21.25 -1.66
C ASP A 78 3.31 -21.18 -3.20
N ILE A 79 3.63 -20.02 -3.77
CA ILE A 79 3.76 -19.82 -5.21
C ILE A 79 5.23 -19.89 -5.62
N PRO A 80 5.63 -20.67 -6.65
CA PRO A 80 7.00 -20.72 -7.15
C PRO A 80 7.54 -19.35 -7.55
N ASN A 81 8.82 -19.07 -7.25
CA ASN A 81 9.41 -17.77 -7.56
C ASN A 81 9.49 -17.48 -9.07
N GLU A 82 9.69 -18.51 -9.89
CA GLU A 82 9.70 -18.41 -11.35
C GLU A 82 8.36 -18.02 -11.97
N TRP A 83 7.28 -18.07 -11.20
CA TRP A 83 5.94 -17.62 -11.62
C TRP A 83 5.61 -16.20 -11.15
N LYS A 84 6.55 -15.56 -10.46
CA LYS A 84 6.37 -14.22 -9.88
C LYS A 84 7.22 -13.20 -10.60
N PHE A 85 6.64 -12.04 -10.87
CA PHE A 85 7.36 -10.83 -11.22
C PHE A 85 7.05 -9.77 -10.18
N LYS A 86 8.06 -9.39 -9.41
CA LYS A 86 7.93 -8.47 -8.28
C LYS A 86 8.29 -7.05 -8.69
N LEU A 87 7.33 -6.15 -8.50
CA LEU A 87 7.45 -4.76 -8.89
C LEU A 87 7.29 -3.86 -7.68
N TYR A 88 8.28 -2.99 -7.44
CA TYR A 88 8.20 -1.95 -6.43
C TYR A 88 7.90 -0.61 -7.08
N ILE A 89 6.87 0.09 -6.60
CA ILE A 89 6.45 1.39 -7.14
C ILE A 89 6.58 2.44 -6.05
N GLU A 90 7.39 3.47 -6.30
CA GLU A 90 7.64 4.55 -5.35
C GLU A 90 7.78 5.90 -6.09
N PRO A 91 7.29 7.03 -5.53
CA PRO A 91 7.56 8.36 -6.09
C PRO A 91 8.97 8.81 -5.74
N LEU A 92 9.97 8.32 -6.46
CA LEU A 92 11.38 8.64 -6.25
C LEU A 92 11.70 10.04 -6.81
N LEU A 93 11.20 11.07 -6.14
CA LEU A 93 11.36 12.46 -6.56
C LEU A 93 12.81 12.92 -6.31
N GLN A 94 13.48 13.39 -7.35
CA GLN A 94 14.85 13.92 -7.29
C GLN A 94 14.86 15.43 -7.53
N LEU A 95 14.08 16.19 -6.77
CA LEU A 95 14.07 17.64 -6.81
C LEU A 95 14.84 18.23 -5.63
N LYS A 96 15.52 19.32 -5.89
CA LYS A 96 16.21 20.13 -4.89
C LYS A 96 15.46 21.44 -4.66
N ASP A 97 15.51 21.94 -3.43
CA ASP A 97 15.12 23.30 -3.10
C ASP A 97 16.17 24.32 -3.59
N SER A 98 15.91 25.61 -3.38
CA SER A 98 16.84 26.69 -3.74
C SER A 98 18.15 26.66 -2.97
N GLN A 99 18.26 25.89 -1.89
CA GLN A 99 19.47 25.71 -1.07
C GLN A 99 20.21 24.43 -1.42
N GLY A 100 19.71 23.64 -2.37
CA GLY A 100 20.32 22.39 -2.83
C GLY A 100 19.96 21.14 -2.04
N HIS A 101 19.03 21.21 -1.07
CA HIS A 101 18.55 20.07 -0.35
C HIS A 101 17.53 19.28 -1.16
N TYR A 102 17.61 17.95 -1.14
CA TYR A 102 16.62 17.10 -1.79
C TYR A 102 15.30 17.10 -1.08
N ALA A 103 14.22 17.22 -1.85
CA ALA A 103 12.88 16.92 -1.35
C ALA A 103 12.81 15.43 -0.96
N ARG A 104 12.27 15.14 0.22
CA ARG A 104 12.12 13.75 0.66
C ARG A 104 10.98 13.10 -0.12
N TRP A 105 11.25 12.00 -0.78
CA TRP A 105 10.22 11.24 -1.49
C TRP A 105 9.08 10.78 -0.55
N THR A 106 9.38 10.56 0.74
CA THR A 106 8.39 10.26 1.77
C THR A 106 7.38 11.38 1.98
N ASP A 107 7.80 12.63 1.81
CA ASP A 107 6.90 13.80 1.94
C ASP A 107 5.92 13.86 0.75
N VAL A 108 6.35 13.44 -0.45
CA VAL A 108 5.46 13.28 -1.60
C VAL A 108 4.38 12.25 -1.31
N ARG A 109 4.74 11.11 -0.73
CA ARG A 109 3.77 10.08 -0.32
C ARG A 109 2.79 10.60 0.74
N LEU A 110 3.29 11.33 1.73
CA LEU A 110 2.44 11.95 2.74
C LEU A 110 1.41 12.88 2.09
N MET A 111 1.84 13.77 1.19
CA MET A 111 0.94 14.67 0.49
C MET A 111 -0.08 13.94 -0.38
N ARG A 112 0.33 12.90 -1.11
CA ARG A 112 -0.60 12.01 -1.83
C ARG A 112 -1.64 11.41 -0.88
N ARG A 113 -1.20 10.88 0.27
CA ARG A 113 -2.09 10.30 1.27
C ARG A 113 -3.06 11.32 1.85
N MET A 114 -2.60 12.53 2.21
CA MET A 114 -3.46 13.61 2.71
C MET A 114 -4.60 13.93 1.74
N LEU A 115 -4.28 14.06 0.44
CA LEU A 115 -5.30 14.37 -0.58
C LEU A 115 -6.27 13.21 -0.79
N ARG A 116 -5.76 11.98 -0.85
CA ARG A 116 -6.59 10.78 -0.99
C ARG A 116 -7.52 10.60 0.20
N ASP A 117 -7.00 10.72 1.41
CA ASP A 117 -7.77 10.51 2.64
C ASP A 117 -8.84 11.61 2.80
N ALA A 118 -8.53 12.86 2.46
CA ALA A 118 -9.49 13.94 2.45
C ALA A 118 -10.62 13.74 1.42
N SER A 119 -10.30 13.20 0.23
CA SER A 119 -11.30 13.03 -0.85
C SER A 119 -12.14 11.76 -0.74
N HIS A 120 -11.58 10.66 -0.15
CA HIS A 120 -12.21 9.33 -0.19
C HIS A 120 -12.55 8.77 1.19
N ARG A 121 -11.95 9.28 2.26
CA ARG A 121 -12.09 8.75 3.62
C ARG A 121 -12.62 9.76 4.63
N ALA A 122 -12.91 10.98 4.18
CA ALA A 122 -13.33 12.10 5.02
C ALA A 122 -12.37 12.42 6.19
N TYR A 123 -11.09 12.11 6.05
CA TYR A 123 -10.06 12.48 7.02
C TYR A 123 -9.53 13.88 6.73
N ASP A 124 -9.40 14.67 7.79
CA ASP A 124 -8.67 15.95 7.70
C ASP A 124 -7.17 15.67 7.48
N PRO A 125 -6.46 16.49 6.68
CA PRO A 125 -5.01 16.35 6.49
C PRO A 125 -4.19 16.30 7.78
N THR A 126 -4.66 16.95 8.86
CA THR A 126 -4.03 16.90 10.18
C THR A 126 -4.06 15.48 10.76
N GLN A 127 -5.19 14.79 10.64
CA GLN A 127 -5.30 13.39 11.10
C GLN A 127 -4.34 12.46 10.36
N THR A 128 -4.22 12.65 9.03
CA THR A 128 -3.25 11.89 8.22
C THR A 128 -1.82 12.18 8.67
N LEU A 129 -1.48 13.44 8.97
CA LEU A 129 -0.15 13.84 9.46
C LEU A 129 0.17 13.19 10.81
N LEU A 130 -0.77 13.22 11.75
CA LEU A 130 -0.59 12.63 13.09
C LEU A 130 -0.40 11.11 13.03
N HIS A 131 -1.05 10.45 12.06
CA HIS A 131 -0.92 9.00 11.87
C HIS A 131 0.31 8.59 11.05
N TRP A 132 1.02 9.53 10.42
CA TRP A 132 2.09 9.24 9.46
C TRP A 132 3.28 8.48 10.05
N HIS A 133 3.60 8.70 11.31
CA HIS A 133 4.70 8.00 11.97
C HIS A 133 4.46 6.48 12.09
N TYR A 134 3.20 6.04 12.27
CA TYR A 134 2.84 4.61 12.27
C TYR A 134 3.09 4.00 10.89
N VAL A 135 2.64 4.69 9.84
CA VAL A 135 2.85 4.26 8.45
C VAL A 135 4.34 4.11 8.16
N ARG A 136 5.15 5.10 8.57
CA ARG A 136 6.61 5.05 8.38
C ARG A 136 7.27 3.93 9.18
N SER A 137 6.85 3.72 10.40
CA SER A 137 7.36 2.64 11.25
C SER A 137 7.07 1.27 10.63
N SER A 138 5.86 1.05 10.15
CA SER A 138 5.48 -0.18 9.46
C SER A 138 6.26 -0.39 8.16
N GLU A 139 6.41 0.66 7.36
CA GLU A 139 7.17 0.62 6.11
C GLU A 139 8.62 0.19 6.35
N MET A 140 9.29 0.76 7.35
CA MET A 140 10.66 0.41 7.70
C MET A 140 10.81 -1.04 8.16
N ARG A 141 9.77 -1.62 8.74
CA ARG A 141 9.78 -3.01 9.23
C ARG A 141 9.34 -4.02 8.17
N HIS A 142 8.37 -3.66 7.33
CA HIS A 142 7.63 -4.64 6.52
C HIS A 142 7.70 -4.41 5.01
N ILE A 143 8.30 -3.31 4.54
CA ILE A 143 8.42 -3.01 3.10
C ILE A 143 9.88 -2.84 2.71
N ILE A 144 10.58 -1.89 3.34
CA ILE A 144 11.96 -1.53 2.99
C ILE A 144 12.92 -2.74 2.99
N PRO A 145 12.87 -3.67 3.96
CA PRO A 145 13.78 -4.83 3.97
C PRO A 145 13.65 -5.73 2.73
N TYR A 146 12.52 -5.67 2.03
CA TYR A 146 12.22 -6.55 0.90
C TYR A 146 12.39 -5.89 -0.47
N ILE A 147 12.74 -4.60 -0.55
CA ILE A 147 12.92 -3.90 -1.84
C ILE A 147 13.95 -4.59 -2.73
N ASN A 148 15.04 -5.10 -2.14
CA ASN A 148 16.09 -5.79 -2.89
C ASN A 148 15.66 -7.16 -3.45
N THR A 149 14.44 -7.63 -3.15
CA THR A 149 13.88 -8.86 -3.72
C THR A 149 13.04 -8.61 -4.96
N THR A 150 12.96 -7.36 -5.44
CA THR A 150 12.16 -6.99 -6.60
C THR A 150 12.91 -7.20 -7.91
N ASP A 151 12.17 -7.58 -8.95
CA ASP A 151 12.70 -7.69 -10.31
C ASP A 151 12.86 -6.32 -10.96
N THR A 152 12.02 -5.35 -10.57
CA THR A 152 12.13 -3.97 -11.07
C THR A 152 11.57 -2.94 -10.11
N ILE A 153 12.07 -1.70 -10.23
CA ILE A 153 11.60 -0.54 -9.47
C ILE A 153 11.05 0.50 -10.46
N VAL A 154 9.82 0.93 -10.23
CA VAL A 154 9.15 1.95 -11.04
C VAL A 154 9.08 3.26 -10.26
N ASN A 155 9.65 4.32 -10.84
CA ASN A 155 9.50 5.67 -10.31
C ASN A 155 8.14 6.24 -10.73
N SER A 156 7.24 6.41 -9.77
CA SER A 156 5.91 6.98 -9.98
C SER A 156 5.82 8.48 -9.73
N ALA A 157 6.93 9.17 -9.51
CA ALA A 157 6.93 10.61 -9.31
C ALA A 157 6.61 11.36 -10.62
N MET A 158 5.73 12.34 -10.54
CA MET A 158 5.35 13.18 -11.67
C MET A 158 5.80 14.62 -11.43
N PRO A 159 6.42 15.30 -12.43
CA PRO A 159 6.99 16.65 -12.25
C PRO A 159 5.97 17.69 -11.82
N TYR A 160 4.70 17.51 -12.15
CA TYR A 160 3.62 18.44 -11.85
C TYR A 160 2.99 18.27 -10.46
N GLU A 161 3.40 17.27 -9.68
CA GLU A 161 2.75 16.98 -8.39
C GLU A 161 2.95 18.11 -7.36
N LEU A 162 4.16 18.65 -7.23
CA LEU A 162 4.42 19.68 -6.22
C LEU A 162 3.58 20.95 -6.43
N PRO A 163 3.41 21.50 -7.64
CA PRO A 163 2.48 22.59 -7.88
C PRO A 163 1.03 22.27 -7.50
N LEU A 164 0.57 21.03 -7.78
CA LEU A 164 -0.76 20.58 -7.40
C LEU A 164 -0.93 20.49 -5.88
N TYR A 165 0.07 19.96 -5.17
CA TYR A 165 0.04 19.88 -3.70
C TYR A 165 0.03 21.28 -3.08
N LYS A 166 0.82 22.22 -3.59
CA LYS A 166 0.77 23.62 -3.17
C LYS A 166 -0.63 24.20 -3.32
N ALA A 167 -1.27 23.98 -4.46
CA ALA A 167 -2.62 24.50 -4.72
C ALA A 167 -3.70 23.86 -3.80
N LYS A 168 -3.56 22.57 -3.49
CA LYS A 168 -4.56 21.82 -2.73
C LYS A 168 -4.35 21.82 -1.21
N LEU A 169 -3.10 21.81 -0.75
CA LEU A 169 -2.74 21.69 0.67
C LEU A 169 -2.18 22.98 1.26
N GLY A 170 -1.88 24.00 0.45
CA GLY A 170 -1.26 25.24 0.90
C GLY A 170 -2.01 25.95 2.02
N ALA A 171 -3.35 25.98 1.96
CA ALA A 171 -4.16 26.55 3.03
C ALA A 171 -4.11 25.75 4.34
N SER A 172 -3.92 24.44 4.27
CA SER A 172 -3.73 23.59 5.46
C SER A 172 -2.37 23.83 6.10
N PHE A 173 -1.32 23.88 5.28
CA PHE A 173 0.02 24.18 5.77
C PHE A 173 0.13 25.56 6.41
N ALA A 174 -0.51 26.59 5.81
CA ALA A 174 -0.53 27.94 6.38
C ALA A 174 -1.26 28.05 7.74
N ARG A 175 -2.10 27.07 8.09
CA ARG A 175 -2.75 27.02 9.41
C ARG A 175 -1.90 26.32 10.47
N TRP A 176 -0.90 25.56 10.06
CA TRP A 176 -0.02 24.81 10.96
C TRP A 176 1.29 25.54 11.27
N THR A 177 1.61 26.61 10.54
CA THR A 177 2.76 27.51 10.76
C THR A 177 2.36 28.75 11.52
#